data_62a402b28b24f2634c4b43a2cd57c951
#
_entry.id   62a402b28b24f2634c4b43a2cd57c951
#
_cell.length_a   1.000
_cell.length_b   1.000
_cell.length_c   1.000
_cell.angle_alpha   90.00
_cell.angle_beta   90.00
_cell.angle_gamma   90.00
#
_symmetry.space_group_name_H-M   'P 1'
#
loop_
_entity.id
_entity.type
_entity.pdbx_description
1 polymer ?
#
loop_
_entity_poly.entity_id
_entity_poly.type
_entity_poly.pdbx_seq_one_letter_code
_entity_poly.pdbx_strand_id
1 'polypeptide(L)'
;MLAKRPTPCNLARGLTRPVHGRKRIYVRVGRSHTLFFHNIFPTMSNVPSFAERKQPGVLCLFDVDGTLTPARQQVSDEMLDVLKALREHVAIGFVGGSGLSKIREQLQLAGHEDIVHQFDYGFAENGLTAYRLGSQLPSQSFINWLGEEKYKKFVKFVLAYISQLDIPVMRGTFVEFRKGMVNISPIGRNASVAERHEFEAYDKAVSYTHLTLP
;
A
#
# COMPACT_ATOMS: atom_id res chain seq x y z
N MET A 1 -22.49 -32.67 20.56
CA MET A 1 -21.66 -31.55 21.09
C MET A 1 -21.50 -30.52 20.00
N LEU A 2 -22.32 -29.46 20.06
CA LEU A 2 -22.37 -28.39 19.05
C LEU A 2 -21.42 -27.28 19.48
N ALA A 3 -20.40 -27.00 18.68
CA ALA A 3 -19.47 -25.89 18.89
C ALA A 3 -20.16 -24.56 18.51
N LYS A 4 -20.22 -23.63 19.45
CA LYS A 4 -20.75 -22.27 19.30
C LYS A 4 -19.82 -21.45 18.39
N ARG A 5 -20.41 -20.81 17.39
CA ARG A 5 -19.75 -19.76 16.57
C ARG A 5 -19.59 -18.48 17.43
N PRO A 6 -18.49 -17.76 17.29
CA PRO A 6 -18.36 -16.45 17.93
C PRO A 6 -19.18 -15.40 17.19
N THR A 7 -19.88 -14.57 17.95
CA THR A 7 -20.67 -13.41 17.50
C THR A 7 -19.77 -12.29 16.95
N PRO A 8 -20.20 -11.54 15.94
CA PRO A 8 -19.46 -10.40 15.43
C PRO A 8 -19.51 -9.23 16.41
N CYS A 9 -18.34 -8.69 16.72
CA CYS A 9 -18.16 -7.52 17.57
C CYS A 9 -18.66 -6.26 16.84
N ASN A 10 -19.77 -5.69 17.31
CA ASN A 10 -20.28 -4.37 16.93
C ASN A 10 -19.35 -3.28 17.49
N LEU A 11 -18.52 -2.67 16.65
CA LEU A 11 -17.78 -1.45 16.96
C LEU A 11 -17.75 -0.53 15.73
N ALA A 12 -18.93 0.00 15.39
CA ALA A 12 -19.04 1.09 14.42
C ALA A 12 -20.16 2.04 14.86
N ARG A 13 -19.87 2.88 15.86
CA ARG A 13 -20.64 4.12 16.07
C ARG A 13 -19.67 5.24 16.45
N GLY A 14 -19.56 6.24 15.58
CA GLY A 14 -18.88 7.50 15.88
C GLY A 14 -17.85 7.90 14.85
N LEU A 15 -18.19 7.98 13.58
CA LEU A 15 -17.36 8.67 12.57
C LEU A 15 -18.22 9.74 11.89
N THR A 16 -17.88 10.98 12.18
CA THR A 16 -18.35 12.18 11.50
C THR A 16 -18.03 12.15 10.00
N ARG A 17 -18.92 12.76 9.20
CA ARG A 17 -18.90 12.77 7.73
C ARG A 17 -17.56 13.19 7.11
N PRO A 18 -17.15 12.57 5.98
CA PRO A 18 -15.88 12.89 5.34
C PRO A 18 -16.01 14.19 4.51
N VAL A 19 -15.07 15.09 4.73
CA VAL A 19 -14.73 16.18 3.81
C VAL A 19 -13.73 15.63 2.81
N HIS A 20 -14.07 15.71 1.54
CA HIS A 20 -13.28 15.45 0.32
C HIS A 20 -11.89 14.78 0.44
N GLY A 21 -11.80 13.55 -0.02
CA GLY A 21 -10.66 13.09 -0.84
C GLY A 21 -9.46 12.47 -0.15
N ARG A 22 -9.42 12.23 1.17
CA ARG A 22 -8.26 11.58 1.82
C ARG A 22 -8.66 10.34 2.59
N LYS A 23 -8.35 9.16 2.06
CA LYS A 23 -8.52 7.88 2.78
C LYS A 23 -7.36 7.72 3.77
N ARG A 24 -7.63 7.84 5.06
CA ARG A 24 -6.70 7.46 6.13
C ARG A 24 -7.06 6.06 6.59
N ILE A 25 -6.11 5.13 6.53
CA ILE A 25 -6.29 3.79 7.08
C ILE A 25 -5.59 3.74 8.43
N TYR A 26 -6.35 3.54 9.51
CA TYR A 26 -5.82 3.28 10.84
C TYR A 26 -5.88 1.77 11.09
N VAL A 27 -4.74 1.14 11.31
CA VAL A 27 -4.68 -0.27 11.70
C VAL A 27 -4.27 -0.35 13.16
N ARG A 28 -5.19 -0.80 14.03
CA ARG A 28 -4.88 -1.07 15.43
C ARG A 28 -4.31 -2.50 15.52
N VAL A 29 -3.03 -2.63 15.87
CA VAL A 29 -2.42 -3.93 16.12
C VAL A 29 -2.62 -4.30 17.59
N GLY A 30 -3.34 -5.38 17.86
CA GLY A 30 -3.55 -5.92 19.19
C GLY A 30 -2.26 -6.42 19.83
N ARG A 31 -2.26 -6.51 21.17
CA ARG A 31 -1.14 -6.98 21.99
C ARG A 31 -0.70 -8.38 21.57
N SER A 32 0.55 -8.56 21.18
CA SER A 32 1.17 -9.86 21.03
C SER A 32 2.68 -9.79 21.31
N HIS A 33 3.09 -10.53 22.32
CA HIS A 33 4.40 -11.07 22.70
C HIS A 33 5.69 -10.37 22.26
N THR A 34 6.36 -9.84 23.27
CA THR A 34 7.72 -9.29 23.25
C THR A 34 8.75 -10.40 23.06
N LEU A 35 9.43 -10.39 21.92
CA LEU A 35 10.70 -11.09 21.75
C LEU A 35 11.84 -10.08 21.92
N PHE A 36 12.62 -10.28 22.99
CA PHE A 36 13.84 -9.51 23.24
C PHE A 36 14.92 -9.91 22.23
N PHE A 37 15.30 -9.01 21.33
CA PHE A 37 16.55 -9.09 20.60
C PHE A 37 17.47 -7.97 21.08
N HIS A 38 18.62 -8.38 21.62
CA HIS A 38 19.70 -7.49 22.06
C HIS A 38 20.32 -6.75 20.85
N ASN A 39 20.58 -5.47 21.07
CA ASN A 39 21.13 -4.48 20.18
C ASN A 39 22.47 -4.88 19.55
N ILE A 40 22.52 -4.88 18.22
CA ILE A 40 23.73 -4.60 17.44
C ILE A 40 23.28 -3.82 16.19
N PHE A 41 23.07 -2.50 16.30
CA PHE A 41 22.98 -1.60 15.15
C PHE A 41 23.51 -0.21 15.53
N PRO A 42 24.25 0.48 14.62
CA PRO A 42 24.75 1.81 14.87
C PRO A 42 23.60 2.82 14.97
N THR A 43 23.79 3.73 15.87
CA THR A 43 22.97 4.88 16.25
C THR A 43 21.99 5.38 15.20
N MET A 44 20.75 4.91 15.25
CA MET A 44 19.62 5.63 14.71
C MET A 44 19.38 6.87 15.57
N SER A 45 19.34 8.03 14.92
CA SER A 45 18.94 9.31 15.47
C SER A 45 17.75 9.20 16.44
N ASN A 46 17.85 9.82 17.58
CA ASN A 46 16.92 10.20 18.66
C ASN A 46 15.39 9.91 18.54
N VAL A 47 14.96 8.88 17.80
CA VAL A 47 13.56 8.50 17.72
C VAL A 47 13.22 7.58 18.90
N PRO A 48 12.21 7.91 19.72
CA PRO A 48 11.79 7.09 20.84
C PRO A 48 11.46 5.66 20.42
N SER A 49 11.75 4.67 21.23
CA SER A 49 11.29 3.31 21.00
C SER A 49 9.76 3.27 20.94
N PHE A 50 9.18 2.25 20.30
CA PHE A 50 7.72 2.16 20.18
C PHE A 50 6.97 2.23 21.53
N ALA A 51 7.59 1.73 22.60
CA ALA A 51 7.00 1.73 23.93
C ALA A 51 7.05 3.12 24.60
N GLU A 52 7.99 3.96 24.22
CA GLU A 52 8.21 5.30 24.78
C GLU A 52 7.43 6.39 24.04
N ARG A 53 6.81 6.07 22.90
CA ARG A 53 6.01 7.03 22.15
C ARG A 53 4.75 7.41 22.89
N LYS A 54 4.26 8.63 22.70
CA LYS A 54 3.06 9.14 23.40
C LYS A 54 1.82 8.26 23.20
N GLN A 55 1.71 7.57 22.08
CA GLN A 55 0.64 6.63 21.78
C GLN A 55 1.22 5.29 21.30
N PRO A 56 1.77 4.48 22.21
CA PRO A 56 2.31 3.18 21.87
C PRO A 56 1.19 2.27 21.35
N GLY A 57 1.48 1.49 20.32
CA GLY A 57 0.51 0.59 19.67
C GLY A 57 -0.37 1.22 18.60
N VAL A 58 -0.16 2.49 18.25
CA VAL A 58 -0.77 3.15 17.11
C VAL A 58 0.23 3.17 15.94
N LEU A 59 -0.21 2.70 14.77
CA LEU A 59 0.52 2.79 13.51
C LEU A 59 -0.28 3.61 12.51
N CYS A 60 0.33 4.68 12.00
CA CYS A 60 -0.22 5.48 10.89
C CYS A 60 0.46 5.04 9.59
N LEU A 61 -0.31 4.46 8.67
CA LEU A 61 0.13 4.13 7.32
C LEU A 61 -0.39 5.16 6.33
N PHE A 62 0.49 5.64 5.47
CA PHE A 62 0.20 6.67 4.48
C PHE A 62 0.43 6.09 3.07
N ASP A 63 -0.53 6.29 2.18
CA ASP A 63 -0.29 6.15 0.75
C ASP A 63 0.66 7.25 0.26
N VAL A 64 1.39 7.00 -0.81
CA VAL A 64 2.41 7.92 -1.32
C VAL A 64 1.78 8.94 -2.26
N ASP A 65 1.23 8.49 -3.39
CA ASP A 65 0.71 9.35 -4.45
C ASP A 65 -0.57 10.08 -4.02
N GLY A 66 -0.57 11.40 -4.01
CA GLY A 66 -1.71 12.22 -3.61
C GLY A 66 -1.99 12.23 -2.10
N THR A 67 -1.10 11.66 -1.27
CA THR A 67 -1.20 11.68 0.20
C THR A 67 0.05 12.29 0.82
N LEU A 68 1.23 11.66 0.68
CA LEU A 68 2.50 12.21 1.15
C LEU A 68 3.11 13.17 0.14
N THR A 69 2.87 12.93 -1.15
CA THR A 69 3.34 13.77 -2.26
C THR A 69 2.17 14.13 -3.17
N PRO A 70 2.24 15.23 -3.92
CA PRO A 70 1.43 15.36 -5.12
C PRO A 70 1.75 14.19 -6.07
N ALA A 71 0.77 13.72 -6.82
CA ALA A 71 0.93 12.55 -7.67
C ALA A 71 2.17 12.64 -8.57
N ARG A 72 3.08 11.68 -8.44
CA ARG A 72 4.36 11.58 -9.21
C ARG A 72 5.33 12.75 -8.99
N GLN A 73 5.20 13.48 -7.90
CA GLN A 73 6.13 14.55 -7.52
C GLN A 73 6.88 14.17 -6.25
N GLN A 74 7.87 14.99 -5.90
CA GLN A 74 8.62 14.81 -4.65
C GLN A 74 7.84 15.34 -3.45
N VAL A 75 8.15 14.79 -2.29
CA VAL A 75 7.68 15.28 -0.98
C VAL A 75 8.27 16.66 -0.70
N SER A 76 7.55 17.50 0.04
CA SER A 76 8.07 18.78 0.52
C SER A 76 8.78 18.63 1.87
N ASP A 77 9.70 19.58 2.17
CA ASP A 77 10.40 19.64 3.47
C ASP A 77 9.39 19.77 4.62
N GLU A 78 8.34 20.59 4.46
CA GLU A 78 7.31 20.73 5.49
C GLU A 78 6.59 19.40 5.79
N MET A 79 6.34 18.58 4.77
CA MET A 79 5.74 17.27 4.98
C MET A 79 6.67 16.33 5.74
N LEU A 80 7.97 16.36 5.43
CA LEU A 80 8.97 15.57 6.17
C LEU A 80 9.06 16.01 7.63
N ASP A 81 9.02 17.30 7.92
CA ASP A 81 9.03 17.82 9.28
C ASP A 81 7.78 17.38 10.06
N VAL A 82 6.61 17.41 9.43
CA VAL A 82 5.37 16.91 10.04
C VAL A 82 5.46 15.41 10.33
N LEU A 83 6.02 14.62 9.39
CA LEU A 83 6.20 13.18 9.60
C LEU A 83 7.19 12.88 10.71
N LYS A 84 8.29 13.63 10.78
CA LYS A 84 9.29 13.53 11.84
C LYS A 84 8.69 13.82 13.22
N ALA A 85 7.94 14.92 13.35
CA ALA A 85 7.21 15.25 14.57
C ALA A 85 6.16 14.20 14.94
N LEU A 86 5.42 13.68 13.95
CA LEU A 86 4.42 12.63 14.16
C LEU A 86 5.06 11.33 14.65
N ARG A 87 6.25 10.99 14.15
CA ARG A 87 7.00 9.78 14.51
C ARG A 87 7.38 9.73 16.00
N GLU A 88 7.51 10.87 16.66
CA GLU A 88 7.71 10.93 18.11
C GLU A 88 6.49 10.46 18.92
N HIS A 89 5.31 10.52 18.30
CA HIS A 89 4.04 10.22 18.96
C HIS A 89 3.53 8.82 18.67
N VAL A 90 3.66 8.37 17.41
CA VAL A 90 3.10 7.11 16.89
C VAL A 90 4.10 6.44 15.95
N ALA A 91 3.91 5.15 15.68
CA ALA A 91 4.63 4.52 14.60
C ALA A 91 4.10 5.04 13.24
N ILE A 92 5.01 5.32 12.30
CA ILE A 92 4.62 5.78 10.96
C ILE A 92 5.13 4.82 9.90
N GLY A 93 4.39 4.72 8.80
CA GLY A 93 4.80 3.92 7.66
C GLY A 93 4.23 4.46 6.36
N PHE A 94 4.87 4.11 5.25
CA PHE A 94 4.33 4.33 3.92
C PHE A 94 3.87 3.02 3.29
N VAL A 95 2.89 3.11 2.40
CA VAL A 95 2.45 2.01 1.52
C VAL A 95 2.25 2.54 0.11
N GLY A 96 2.78 1.83 -0.87
CA GLY A 96 2.63 2.24 -2.27
C GLY A 96 2.67 1.03 -3.22
N GLY A 97 1.99 1.15 -4.36
CA GLY A 97 1.99 0.14 -5.42
C GLY A 97 3.26 0.12 -6.26
N SER A 98 4.11 1.15 -6.13
CA SER A 98 5.38 1.26 -6.84
C SER A 98 6.48 0.46 -6.15
N GLY A 99 7.54 0.09 -6.91
CA GLY A 99 8.77 -0.45 -6.35
C GLY A 99 9.49 0.58 -5.47
N LEU A 100 10.30 0.10 -4.52
CA LEU A 100 10.99 0.94 -3.55
C LEU A 100 11.85 2.04 -4.18
N SER A 101 12.53 1.76 -5.30
CA SER A 101 13.36 2.76 -6.01
C SER A 101 12.55 3.98 -6.39
N LYS A 102 11.34 3.77 -6.94
CA LYS A 102 10.46 4.86 -7.32
C LYS A 102 9.87 5.60 -6.12
N ILE A 103 9.54 4.89 -5.04
CA ILE A 103 9.09 5.51 -3.81
C ILE A 103 10.21 6.36 -3.20
N ARG A 104 11.47 5.91 -3.27
CA ARG A 104 12.63 6.72 -2.88
C ARG A 104 12.74 8.01 -3.69
N GLU A 105 12.59 7.96 -5.01
CA GLU A 105 12.59 9.17 -5.84
C GLU A 105 11.55 10.20 -5.40
N GLN A 106 10.41 9.76 -4.88
CA GLN A 106 9.32 10.62 -4.46
C GLN A 106 9.47 11.12 -3.01
N LEU A 107 9.92 10.29 -2.09
CA LEU A 107 9.94 10.59 -0.66
C LEU A 107 11.31 11.03 -0.14
N GLN A 108 12.38 10.86 -0.90
CA GLN A 108 13.72 11.21 -0.48
C GLN A 108 14.17 12.53 -1.10
N LEU A 109 14.47 13.50 -0.23
CA LEU A 109 15.12 14.75 -0.64
C LEU A 109 16.65 14.63 -0.52
N ALA A 110 17.36 15.41 -1.32
CA ALA A 110 18.81 15.46 -1.27
C ALA A 110 19.31 15.92 0.11
N GLY A 111 20.25 15.19 0.67
CA GLY A 111 20.80 15.48 2.01
C GLY A 111 20.04 14.85 3.18
N HIS A 112 18.89 14.20 2.91
CA HIS A 112 18.15 13.48 3.94
C HIS A 112 18.56 12.00 4.00
N GLU A 113 18.33 11.37 5.15
CA GLU A 113 18.53 9.93 5.36
C GLU A 113 17.59 9.12 4.44
N ASP A 114 18.00 7.88 4.08
CA ASP A 114 17.15 6.98 3.28
C ASP A 114 15.77 6.80 3.93
N ILE A 115 14.73 6.87 3.13
CA ILE A 115 13.32 6.78 3.59
C ILE A 115 13.03 5.55 4.44
N VAL A 116 13.71 4.42 4.19
CA VAL A 116 13.52 3.20 5.00
C VAL A 116 13.96 3.39 6.45
N HIS A 117 14.76 4.42 6.74
CA HIS A 117 15.17 4.82 8.09
C HIS A 117 14.34 5.98 8.64
N GLN A 118 13.77 6.81 7.77
CA GLN A 118 12.87 7.90 8.18
C GLN A 118 11.50 7.39 8.63
N PHE A 119 11.07 6.23 8.13
CA PHE A 119 9.83 5.58 8.54
C PHE A 119 10.11 4.34 9.41
N ASP A 120 9.16 3.99 10.26
CA ASP A 120 9.25 2.76 11.06
C ASP A 120 8.89 1.53 10.23
N TYR A 121 7.98 1.71 9.27
CA TYR A 121 7.58 0.68 8.31
C TYR A 121 7.54 1.24 6.90
N GLY A 122 7.96 0.45 5.94
CA GLY A 122 7.83 0.75 4.52
C GLY A 122 7.27 -0.45 3.77
N PHE A 123 6.23 -0.22 2.98
CA PHE A 123 5.57 -1.25 2.19
C PHE A 123 5.54 -0.83 0.73
N ALA A 124 6.50 -1.33 -0.05
CA ALA A 124 6.56 -1.18 -1.50
C ALA A 124 5.84 -2.35 -2.18
N GLU A 125 5.43 -2.17 -3.43
CA GLU A 125 4.68 -3.16 -4.22
C GLU A 125 3.45 -3.70 -3.45
N ASN A 126 2.70 -2.81 -2.81
CA ASN A 126 1.55 -3.13 -1.94
C ASN A 126 1.89 -4.07 -0.77
N GLY A 127 3.11 -3.98 -0.23
CA GLY A 127 3.56 -4.76 0.92
C GLY A 127 4.32 -6.04 0.59
N LEU A 128 4.57 -6.32 -0.67
CA LEU A 128 5.33 -7.50 -1.08
C LEU A 128 6.83 -7.33 -0.82
N THR A 129 7.30 -6.10 -0.83
CA THR A 129 8.61 -5.72 -0.33
C THR A 129 8.40 -4.82 0.90
N ALA A 130 8.71 -5.36 2.07
CA ALA A 130 8.44 -4.70 3.34
C ALA A 130 9.72 -4.41 4.11
N TYR A 131 9.72 -3.30 4.82
CA TYR A 131 10.80 -2.84 5.70
C TYR A 131 10.26 -2.50 7.08
N ARG A 132 11.06 -2.77 8.09
CA ARG A 132 10.84 -2.34 9.46
C ARG A 132 12.13 -1.76 10.02
N LEU A 133 12.10 -0.51 10.45
CA LEU A 133 13.27 0.20 11.01
C LEU A 133 14.53 0.03 10.14
N GLY A 134 14.40 0.26 8.84
CA GLY A 134 15.48 0.11 7.87
C GLY A 134 15.82 -1.32 7.45
N SER A 135 15.38 -2.33 8.19
CA SER A 135 15.65 -3.75 7.88
C SER A 135 14.57 -4.33 6.98
N GLN A 136 14.98 -5.00 5.90
CA GLN A 136 14.04 -5.66 5.01
C GLN A 136 13.44 -6.91 5.68
N LEU A 137 12.13 -7.01 5.64
CA LEU A 137 11.41 -8.20 6.08
C LEU A 137 11.40 -9.27 4.98
N PRO A 138 11.18 -10.55 5.33
CA PRO A 138 11.04 -11.62 4.33
C PRO A 138 10.01 -11.25 3.27
N SER A 139 10.45 -11.21 2.01
CA SER A 139 9.58 -10.91 0.87
C SER A 139 8.67 -12.09 0.58
N GLN A 140 7.38 -11.80 0.35
CA GLN A 140 6.42 -12.77 -0.16
C GLN A 140 6.25 -12.57 -1.66
N SER A 141 6.33 -13.65 -2.44
CA SER A 141 6.08 -13.59 -3.87
C SER A 141 4.72 -14.22 -4.17
N PHE A 142 3.89 -13.49 -4.92
CA PHE A 142 2.59 -13.99 -5.35
C PHE A 142 2.70 -15.33 -6.10
N ILE A 143 3.70 -15.45 -6.98
CA ILE A 143 3.92 -16.69 -7.73
C ILE A 143 4.37 -17.85 -6.82
N ASN A 144 5.22 -17.59 -5.83
CA ASN A 144 5.66 -18.61 -4.89
C ASN A 144 4.50 -19.12 -4.03
N TRP A 145 3.58 -18.23 -3.64
CA TRP A 145 2.38 -18.58 -2.89
C TRP A 145 1.37 -19.35 -3.75
N LEU A 146 1.10 -18.88 -4.98
CA LEU A 146 0.07 -19.43 -5.85
C LEU A 146 0.55 -20.73 -6.54
N GLY A 147 1.83 -20.78 -6.92
CA GLY A 147 2.43 -21.82 -7.74
C GLY A 147 2.18 -21.60 -9.25
N GLU A 148 3.15 -22.05 -10.06
CA GLU A 148 3.18 -21.80 -11.51
C GLU A 148 1.93 -22.32 -12.24
N GLU A 149 1.46 -23.52 -11.90
CA GLU A 149 0.29 -24.12 -12.57
C GLU A 149 -1.00 -23.33 -12.35
N LYS A 150 -1.22 -22.85 -11.12
CA LYS A 150 -2.39 -22.00 -10.81
C LYS A 150 -2.23 -20.62 -11.44
N TYR A 151 -0.99 -20.08 -11.46
CA TYR A 151 -0.69 -18.81 -12.09
C TYR A 151 -1.00 -18.83 -13.60
N LYS A 152 -0.57 -19.87 -14.32
CA LYS A 152 -0.92 -20.05 -15.74
C LYS A 152 -2.43 -20.09 -15.98
N LYS A 153 -3.17 -20.82 -15.15
CA LYS A 153 -4.64 -20.84 -15.24
C LYS A 153 -5.25 -19.47 -14.99
N PHE A 154 -4.76 -18.77 -14.00
CA PHE A 154 -5.20 -17.41 -13.68
C PHE A 154 -4.94 -16.44 -14.85
N VAL A 155 -3.74 -16.42 -15.41
CA VAL A 155 -3.40 -15.57 -16.56
C VAL A 155 -4.27 -15.88 -17.76
N LYS A 156 -4.48 -17.17 -18.09
CA LYS A 156 -5.36 -17.57 -19.19
C LYS A 156 -6.79 -17.10 -18.96
N PHE A 157 -7.30 -17.22 -17.76
CA PHE A 157 -8.63 -16.71 -17.39
C PHE A 157 -8.72 -15.19 -17.60
N VAL A 158 -7.75 -14.44 -17.07
CA VAL A 158 -7.72 -12.97 -17.19
C VAL A 158 -7.66 -12.53 -18.64
N LEU A 159 -6.81 -13.13 -19.46
CA LEU A 159 -6.70 -12.79 -20.88
C LEU A 159 -7.99 -13.13 -21.66
N ALA A 160 -8.59 -14.29 -21.38
CA ALA A 160 -9.87 -14.67 -21.96
C ALA A 160 -11.00 -13.70 -21.56
N TYR A 161 -11.01 -13.28 -20.30
CA TYR A 161 -11.97 -12.30 -19.81
C TYR A 161 -11.77 -10.93 -20.48
N ILE A 162 -10.54 -10.41 -20.50
CA ILE A 162 -10.24 -9.11 -21.13
C ILE A 162 -10.59 -9.12 -22.62
N SER A 163 -10.37 -10.23 -23.33
CA SER A 163 -10.68 -10.34 -24.76
C SER A 163 -12.19 -10.24 -25.09
N GLN A 164 -13.04 -10.40 -24.09
CA GLN A 164 -14.50 -10.29 -24.25
C GLN A 164 -15.05 -8.93 -23.82
N LEU A 165 -14.21 -8.06 -23.24
CA LEU A 165 -14.64 -6.74 -22.83
C LEU A 165 -14.79 -5.82 -24.05
N ASP A 166 -15.96 -5.20 -24.19
CA ASP A 166 -16.19 -4.11 -25.13
C ASP A 166 -15.83 -2.78 -24.47
N ILE A 167 -14.56 -2.40 -24.56
CA ILE A 167 -14.01 -1.20 -23.93
C ILE A 167 -13.42 -0.26 -24.99
N PRO A 168 -13.44 1.07 -24.74
CA PRO A 168 -13.11 2.06 -25.78
C PRO A 168 -11.68 1.96 -26.31
N VAL A 169 -10.75 1.47 -25.51
CA VAL A 169 -9.31 1.47 -25.83
C VAL A 169 -8.64 0.18 -25.36
N MET A 170 -7.81 -0.41 -26.23
CA MET A 170 -6.93 -1.54 -25.88
C MET A 170 -5.51 -1.29 -26.45
N ARG A 171 -4.48 -1.21 -25.58
CA ARG A 171 -3.10 -0.80 -25.96
C ARG A 171 -2.02 -1.83 -25.65
N GLY A 172 -2.34 -2.86 -24.91
CA GLY A 172 -1.37 -3.90 -24.56
C GLY A 172 -0.63 -3.65 -23.27
N THR A 173 0.19 -4.63 -22.92
CA THR A 173 0.53 -5.17 -21.63
C THR A 173 -0.67 -5.22 -20.71
N PHE A 174 -1.55 -6.19 -20.98
CA PHE A 174 -2.77 -6.40 -20.19
C PHE A 174 -2.48 -7.11 -18.87
N VAL A 175 -1.50 -8.02 -18.86
CA VAL A 175 -1.02 -8.75 -17.69
C VAL A 175 0.49 -8.51 -17.57
N GLU A 176 0.93 -7.84 -16.51
CA GLU A 176 2.33 -7.57 -16.24
C GLU A 176 2.76 -8.35 -14.98
N PHE A 177 3.64 -9.32 -15.18
CA PHE A 177 4.28 -10.03 -14.07
C PHE A 177 5.33 -9.13 -13.40
N ARG A 178 5.25 -9.04 -12.07
CA ARG A 178 6.24 -8.36 -11.26
C ARG A 178 6.76 -9.31 -10.18
N LYS A 179 7.92 -8.99 -9.60
CA LYS A 179 8.59 -9.86 -8.62
C LYS A 179 7.66 -10.29 -7.47
N GLY A 180 6.81 -9.44 -7.02
CA GLY A 180 5.94 -9.69 -5.87
C GLY A 180 4.44 -9.72 -6.18
N MET A 181 4.02 -9.23 -7.35
CA MET A 181 2.60 -9.06 -7.68
C MET A 181 2.35 -9.27 -9.17
N VAL A 182 1.08 -9.32 -9.55
CA VAL A 182 0.65 -9.28 -10.94
C VAL A 182 -0.19 -8.03 -11.13
N ASN A 183 0.17 -7.21 -12.11
CA ASN A 183 -0.63 -6.07 -12.48
C ASN A 183 -1.51 -6.41 -13.67
N ILE A 184 -2.81 -6.18 -13.54
CA ILE A 184 -3.81 -6.39 -14.59
C ILE A 184 -4.35 -5.03 -15.00
N SER A 185 -4.36 -4.75 -16.30
CA SER A 185 -4.88 -3.51 -16.86
C SER A 185 -5.77 -3.84 -18.05
N PRO A 186 -7.09 -3.65 -17.96
CA PRO A 186 -8.02 -3.94 -19.06
C PRO A 186 -7.67 -3.19 -20.35
N ILE A 187 -7.31 -1.92 -20.26
CA ILE A 187 -6.91 -1.11 -21.43
C ILE A 187 -5.42 -1.25 -21.77
N GLY A 188 -4.63 -1.92 -20.93
CA GLY A 188 -3.19 -2.08 -21.08
C GLY A 188 -2.37 -0.96 -20.45
N ARG A 189 -1.16 -1.33 -20.02
CA ARG A 189 -0.20 -0.40 -19.37
C ARG A 189 0.31 0.69 -20.30
N ASN A 190 0.31 0.43 -21.62
CA ASN A 190 0.81 1.34 -22.65
C ASN A 190 -0.18 2.47 -22.99
N ALA A 191 -1.39 2.45 -22.41
CA ALA A 191 -2.37 3.51 -22.59
C ALA A 191 -1.83 4.85 -22.07
N SER A 192 -2.02 5.90 -22.88
CA SER A 192 -1.69 7.29 -22.53
C SER A 192 -2.54 7.80 -21.37
N VAL A 193 -2.18 8.95 -20.82
CA VAL A 193 -2.95 9.59 -19.73
C VAL A 193 -4.37 9.93 -20.19
N ALA A 194 -4.53 10.45 -21.42
CA ALA A 194 -5.83 10.78 -21.97
C ALA A 194 -6.74 9.54 -22.11
N GLU A 195 -6.19 8.44 -22.63
CA GLU A 195 -6.90 7.16 -22.75
C GLU A 195 -7.28 6.55 -21.40
N ARG A 196 -6.47 6.77 -20.37
CA ARG A 196 -6.80 6.35 -18.99
C ARG A 196 -7.97 7.14 -18.43
N HIS A 197 -8.03 8.44 -18.67
CA HIS A 197 -9.16 9.27 -18.25
C HIS A 197 -10.43 8.93 -19.02
N GLU A 198 -10.31 8.65 -20.31
CA GLU A 198 -11.44 8.17 -21.13
C GLU A 198 -12.00 6.86 -20.57
N PHE A 199 -11.12 5.90 -20.30
CA PHE A 199 -11.53 4.62 -19.70
C PHE A 199 -12.10 4.79 -18.30
N GLU A 200 -11.54 5.68 -17.47
CA GLU A 200 -12.09 5.97 -16.13
C GLU A 200 -13.51 6.54 -16.21
N ALA A 201 -13.77 7.43 -17.14
CA ALA A 201 -15.11 7.97 -17.38
C ALA A 201 -16.09 6.89 -17.84
N TYR A 202 -15.64 6.04 -18.79
CA TYR A 202 -16.41 4.90 -19.26
C TYR A 202 -16.72 3.91 -18.13
N ASP A 203 -15.69 3.50 -17.35
CA ASP A 203 -15.83 2.56 -16.25
C ASP A 203 -16.81 3.07 -15.18
N LYS A 204 -16.75 4.34 -14.83
CA LYS A 204 -17.72 4.96 -13.92
C LYS A 204 -19.15 4.87 -14.42
N ALA A 205 -19.36 5.02 -15.73
CA ALA A 205 -20.70 4.92 -16.34
C ALA A 205 -21.23 3.48 -16.38
N VAL A 206 -20.35 2.49 -16.61
CA VAL A 206 -20.74 1.09 -16.82
C VAL A 206 -20.68 0.28 -15.51
N SER A 207 -19.68 0.51 -14.66
CA SER A 207 -19.48 -0.27 -13.40
C SER A 207 -20.59 -0.06 -12.39
N TYR A 208 -21.26 1.09 -12.39
CA TYR A 208 -22.46 1.27 -11.57
C TYR A 208 -23.56 0.25 -11.88
N THR A 209 -23.53 -0.32 -13.08
CA THR A 209 -24.49 -1.34 -13.51
C THR A 209 -24.11 -2.75 -13.05
N HIS A 210 -22.83 -3.00 -12.74
CA HIS A 210 -22.32 -4.33 -12.39
C HIS A 210 -22.01 -4.53 -10.90
N LEU A 211 -21.93 -3.46 -10.09
CA LEU A 211 -21.66 -3.53 -8.65
C LEU A 211 -22.91 -3.68 -7.80
N THR A 212 -24.08 -3.71 -8.36
CA THR A 212 -25.32 -4.13 -7.70
C THR A 212 -25.49 -5.65 -7.83
N LEU A 213 -24.56 -6.41 -7.26
CA LEU A 213 -24.80 -7.82 -6.98
C LEU A 213 -25.56 -7.94 -5.66
N PRO A 214 -26.56 -8.83 -5.59
CA PRO A 214 -27.42 -9.01 -4.43
C PRO A 214 -26.70 -9.54 -3.21
#